data_a99afa8d37deed1a27de37c59a577952
#
_entry.id   a99afa8d37deed1a27de37c59a577952
#
_cell.length_a   1.000
_cell.length_b   1.000
_cell.length_c   1.000
_cell.angle_alpha   90.00
_cell.angle_beta   90.00
_cell.angle_gamma   90.00
#
_symmetry.space_group_name_H-M   'P 1'
#
loop_
_entity.id
_entity.type
_entity.pdbx_description
1 polymer ?
#
loop_
_entity_poly.entity_id
_entity_poly.type
_entity_poly.pdbx_seq_one_letter_code
_entity_poly.pdbx_strand_id
1 'polypeptide(L)'
;MIIIHDMNKLPPPLKRHLTPLVRQALDTFPVVVLTGARQTGKNTLIRELLTPHTREYLTLDDLDVLERAQQEPDALVAANKQMTIDEIQRSPDLLLAIKRSVDRDRRPGRFLLSGSANLALMRSVSETLAGRAVYLTLYPFTMAERAGLGAVGRWQALVNDPSQFEGAHPRFGRLDETLLQSGFPPAALSPNPATRRTWLDGYVRTYLERDLQALSAIGHLVDFRRLMRMAALRSSALVNQSDLARDAGLTQPTAHRYLNLLETSYLLHRLPAYAVNRTKRLIKTPRLFFCDTGLAAYLAGIDTAADLEKGGLLGPLLETLVVSDLLAWREGCRPMPDILYWRLASGAEVDLVIEQAGTVIPIEIKATSRPRVGDTAHLRLFLDDYGKAAPHGLLLHTGERAERIADRIWAIPLSVALGVDQSSQ
;
A
#
# COMPACT_ATOMS: atom_id res chain seq x y z
N MET A 1 13.60 19.16 34.82
CA MET A 1 14.06 17.79 35.04
C MET A 1 13.13 16.90 34.24
N ILE A 2 13.45 16.64 32.98
CA ILE A 2 12.64 15.79 32.08
C ILE A 2 12.92 14.36 32.53
N ILE A 3 11.91 13.66 32.96
CA ILE A 3 11.96 12.25 33.34
C ILE A 3 12.21 11.46 32.06
N ILE A 4 13.42 10.99 31.86
CA ILE A 4 13.76 9.97 30.84
C ILE A 4 13.12 8.68 31.35
N HIS A 5 11.89 8.43 30.89
CA HIS A 5 11.21 7.17 31.12
C HIS A 5 11.87 6.10 30.24
N ASP A 6 12.30 5.07 30.90
CA ASP A 6 12.88 3.79 30.49
C ASP A 6 12.71 3.44 29.00
N MET A 7 13.68 3.80 28.17
CA MET A 7 13.73 3.49 26.73
C MET A 7 14.03 2.01 26.44
N ASN A 8 14.03 1.14 27.44
CA ASN A 8 14.48 -0.25 27.30
C ASN A 8 13.37 -1.29 27.09
N LYS A 9 12.11 -0.89 26.88
CA LYS A 9 11.04 -1.82 26.48
C LYS A 9 10.15 -1.20 25.41
N LEU A 10 10.68 -1.08 24.21
CA LEU A 10 9.79 -0.93 23.05
C LEU A 10 8.84 -2.14 23.03
N PRO A 11 7.52 -1.93 22.84
CA PRO A 11 6.60 -3.04 22.69
C PRO A 11 7.07 -3.96 21.55
N PRO A 12 6.82 -5.28 21.66
CA PRO A 12 7.23 -6.20 20.61
C PRO A 12 6.66 -5.72 19.26
N PRO A 13 7.40 -5.87 18.18
CA PRO A 13 6.96 -5.42 16.86
C PRO A 13 5.65 -6.13 16.49
N LEU A 14 4.72 -5.38 15.91
CA LEU A 14 3.46 -5.92 15.43
C LEU A 14 3.71 -6.92 14.30
N LYS A 15 2.96 -8.02 14.32
CA LYS A 15 2.98 -9.01 13.25
C LYS A 15 2.57 -8.40 11.92
N ARG A 16 3.25 -8.81 10.85
CA ARG A 16 2.95 -8.36 9.49
C ARG A 16 2.38 -9.53 8.69
N HIS A 17 1.30 -9.28 7.95
CA HIS A 17 0.69 -10.27 7.05
C HIS A 17 1.67 -10.77 5.98
N LEU A 18 2.64 -9.95 5.62
CA LEU A 18 3.65 -10.28 4.61
C LEU A 18 4.71 -11.26 5.13
N THR A 19 4.90 -11.41 6.46
CA THR A 19 5.93 -12.28 7.05
C THR A 19 5.88 -13.72 6.53
N PRO A 20 4.74 -14.44 6.56
CA PRO A 20 4.68 -15.80 6.03
C PRO A 20 4.97 -15.88 4.53
N LEU A 21 4.58 -14.88 3.76
CA LEU A 21 4.82 -14.82 2.32
C LEU A 21 6.31 -14.64 2.00
N VAL A 22 7.01 -13.79 2.75
CA VAL A 22 8.48 -13.64 2.58
C VAL A 22 9.20 -14.95 2.92
N ARG A 23 8.78 -15.65 3.98
CA ARG A 23 9.35 -16.97 4.33
C ARG A 23 9.13 -17.97 3.19
N GLN A 24 7.91 -18.12 2.73
CA GLN A 24 7.58 -19.01 1.60
C GLN A 24 8.37 -18.63 0.34
N ALA A 25 8.55 -17.36 0.06
CA ALA A 25 9.34 -16.89 -1.07
C ALA A 25 10.83 -17.26 -0.91
N LEU A 26 11.39 -17.14 0.30
CA LEU A 26 12.77 -17.56 0.59
C LEU A 26 12.96 -19.09 0.47
N ASP A 27 11.93 -19.88 0.76
CA ASP A 27 11.96 -21.33 0.58
C ASP A 27 11.90 -21.75 -0.89
N THR A 28 11.54 -20.84 -1.80
CA THR A 28 11.29 -21.16 -3.21
C THR A 28 12.24 -20.46 -4.17
N PHE A 29 12.59 -19.21 -3.91
CA PHE A 29 13.37 -18.37 -4.82
C PHE A 29 14.78 -18.08 -4.30
N PRO A 30 15.79 -18.01 -5.18
CA PRO A 30 17.16 -17.69 -4.78
C PRO A 30 17.31 -16.25 -4.27
N VAL A 31 16.50 -15.33 -4.80
CA VAL A 31 16.49 -13.92 -4.40
C VAL A 31 15.06 -13.47 -4.09
N VAL A 32 14.88 -12.87 -2.92
CA VAL A 32 13.65 -12.17 -2.55
C VAL A 32 13.97 -10.69 -2.36
N VAL A 33 13.19 -9.81 -2.99
CA VAL A 33 13.36 -8.36 -2.90
C VAL A 33 12.15 -7.78 -2.16
N LEU A 34 12.41 -7.21 -0.98
CA LEU A 34 11.41 -6.53 -0.18
C LEU A 34 11.46 -5.03 -0.45
N THR A 35 10.41 -4.51 -1.08
CA THR A 35 10.25 -3.09 -1.43
C THR A 35 9.14 -2.43 -0.61
N GLY A 36 8.86 -1.17 -0.87
CA GLY A 36 7.78 -0.40 -0.25
C GLY A 36 8.24 0.98 0.17
N ALA A 37 7.29 1.84 0.53
CA ALA A 37 7.58 3.21 0.95
C ALA A 37 8.58 3.24 2.12
N ARG A 38 9.30 4.35 2.25
CA ARG A 38 10.20 4.54 3.40
C ARG A 38 9.38 4.52 4.70
N GLN A 39 9.96 4.03 5.80
CA GLN A 39 9.32 3.97 7.13
C GLN A 39 8.11 3.01 7.24
N THR A 40 7.92 2.07 6.32
CA THR A 40 6.87 1.02 6.42
C THR A 40 7.25 -0.14 7.33
N GLY A 41 8.47 -0.15 7.89
CA GLY A 41 8.93 -1.19 8.81
C GLY A 41 9.65 -2.36 8.15
N LYS A 42 10.24 -2.18 6.95
CA LYS A 42 11.01 -3.22 6.24
C LYS A 42 12.13 -3.79 7.10
N ASN A 43 12.94 -2.95 7.73
CA ASN A 43 14.06 -3.39 8.57
C ASN A 43 13.59 -4.17 9.80
N THR A 44 12.46 -3.78 10.40
CA THR A 44 11.85 -4.52 11.51
C THR A 44 11.39 -5.90 11.04
N LEU A 45 10.68 -5.97 9.90
CA LEU A 45 10.23 -7.23 9.32
C LEU A 45 11.40 -8.16 9.00
N ILE A 46 12.48 -7.64 8.42
CA ILE A 46 13.68 -8.39 8.07
C ILE A 46 14.34 -8.98 9.33
N ARG A 47 14.43 -8.20 10.40
CA ARG A 47 15.01 -8.67 11.67
C ARG A 47 14.20 -9.80 12.31
N GLU A 48 12.87 -9.78 12.16
CA GLU A 48 12.02 -10.88 12.64
C GLU A 48 12.20 -12.18 11.85
N LEU A 49 12.59 -12.07 10.56
CA LEU A 49 12.84 -13.23 9.70
C LEU A 49 14.24 -13.83 9.93
N LEU A 50 15.15 -13.06 10.53
CA LEU A 50 16.49 -13.54 10.81
C LEU A 50 16.46 -14.58 11.94
N THR A 51 16.81 -15.80 11.61
CA THR A 51 17.16 -16.80 12.62
C THR A 51 18.63 -16.57 13.03
N PRO A 52 18.95 -16.50 14.33
CA PRO A 52 20.23 -16.00 14.83
C PRO A 52 21.49 -16.69 14.31
N HIS A 53 21.40 -17.79 13.55
CA HIS A 53 22.55 -18.60 13.16
C HIS A 53 22.60 -19.02 11.69
N THR A 54 21.68 -18.58 10.83
CA THR A 54 21.60 -19.11 9.45
C THR A 54 21.80 -18.08 8.35
N ARG A 55 21.57 -16.79 8.63
CA ARG A 55 21.61 -15.73 7.62
C ARG A 55 22.38 -14.52 8.12
N GLU A 56 23.39 -14.08 7.38
CA GLU A 56 24.11 -12.85 7.68
C GLU A 56 23.28 -11.62 7.31
N TYR A 57 23.22 -10.63 8.21
CA TYR A 57 22.60 -9.34 7.94
C TYR A 57 23.69 -8.28 7.70
N LEU A 58 23.62 -7.65 6.54
CA LEU A 58 24.47 -6.52 6.14
C LEU A 58 23.57 -5.33 5.80
N THR A 59 23.97 -4.15 6.23
CA THR A 59 23.35 -2.90 5.78
C THR A 59 24.37 -2.04 5.05
N LEU A 60 23.98 -1.53 3.90
CA LEU A 60 24.82 -0.61 3.14
C LEU A 60 24.78 0.83 3.69
N ASP A 61 24.07 1.06 4.81
CA ASP A 61 24.22 2.30 5.60
C ASP A 61 25.51 2.31 6.41
N ASP A 62 26.06 1.12 6.72
CA ASP A 62 27.40 0.97 7.29
C ASP A 62 28.44 1.25 6.20
N LEU A 63 29.31 2.22 6.47
CA LEU A 63 30.29 2.69 5.50
C LEU A 63 31.35 1.62 5.16
N ASP A 64 31.77 0.80 6.12
CA ASP A 64 32.73 -0.27 5.89
C ASP A 64 32.15 -1.37 5.00
N VAL A 65 30.85 -1.70 5.23
CA VAL A 65 30.11 -2.64 4.39
C VAL A 65 29.91 -2.09 2.98
N LEU A 66 29.57 -0.81 2.87
CA LEU A 66 29.39 -0.13 1.58
C LEU A 66 30.68 -0.11 0.78
N GLU A 67 31.81 0.23 1.41
CA GLU A 67 33.13 0.24 0.77
C GLU A 67 33.48 -1.15 0.25
N ARG A 68 33.30 -2.20 1.05
CA ARG A 68 33.53 -3.58 0.62
C ARG A 68 32.60 -3.99 -0.51
N ALA A 69 31.33 -3.57 -0.49
CA ALA A 69 30.38 -3.84 -1.55
C ALA A 69 30.76 -3.18 -2.88
N GLN A 70 31.47 -2.05 -2.85
CA GLN A 70 31.96 -1.32 -4.02
C GLN A 70 33.29 -1.86 -4.54
N GLN A 71 34.23 -2.18 -3.65
CA GLN A 71 35.56 -2.62 -4.02
C GLN A 71 35.67 -4.11 -4.33
N GLU A 72 34.99 -4.96 -3.55
CA GLU A 72 35.06 -6.41 -3.64
C GLU A 72 33.69 -7.09 -3.63
N PRO A 73 32.76 -6.75 -4.55
CA PRO A 73 31.40 -7.22 -4.52
C PRO A 73 31.29 -8.75 -4.62
N ASP A 74 32.13 -9.41 -5.44
CA ASP A 74 32.11 -10.87 -5.59
C ASP A 74 32.59 -11.59 -4.32
N ALA A 75 33.62 -11.06 -3.64
CA ALA A 75 34.11 -11.60 -2.36
C ALA A 75 33.05 -11.44 -1.27
N LEU A 76 32.37 -10.28 -1.21
CA LEU A 76 31.31 -10.02 -0.24
C LEU A 76 30.16 -11.02 -0.39
N VAL A 77 29.66 -11.24 -1.63
CA VAL A 77 28.54 -12.18 -1.85
C VAL A 77 28.91 -13.65 -1.74
N ALA A 78 30.21 -13.98 -1.78
CA ALA A 78 30.72 -15.33 -1.59
C ALA A 78 30.96 -15.69 -0.11
N ALA A 79 31.04 -14.70 0.79
CA ALA A 79 31.40 -14.89 2.18
C ALA A 79 30.41 -15.80 2.94
N ASN A 80 29.12 -15.74 2.61
CA ASN A 80 28.09 -16.51 3.30
C ASN A 80 27.09 -17.18 2.34
N LYS A 81 26.54 -18.33 2.82
CA LYS A 81 25.58 -19.11 2.05
C LYS A 81 24.22 -18.40 1.92
N GLN A 82 23.81 -17.67 2.94
CA GLN A 82 22.55 -16.93 2.98
C GLN A 82 22.80 -15.53 3.55
N MET A 83 22.35 -14.52 2.84
CA MET A 83 22.58 -13.12 3.19
C MET A 83 21.29 -12.31 3.11
N THR A 84 21.19 -11.36 4.02
CA THR A 84 20.23 -10.27 3.94
C THR A 84 21.01 -8.97 3.73
N ILE A 85 20.70 -8.24 2.67
CA ILE A 85 21.38 -7.00 2.31
C ILE A 85 20.34 -5.88 2.30
N ASP A 86 20.49 -4.98 3.27
CA ASP A 86 19.60 -3.83 3.43
C ASP A 86 20.18 -2.60 2.71
N GLU A 87 19.27 -1.72 2.25
CA GLU A 87 19.57 -0.50 1.48
C GLU A 87 20.40 -0.78 0.20
N ILE A 88 20.03 -1.88 -0.51
CA ILE A 88 20.74 -2.37 -1.71
C ILE A 88 20.91 -1.31 -2.81
N GLN A 89 20.06 -0.27 -2.85
CA GLN A 89 20.18 0.82 -3.82
C GLN A 89 21.46 1.65 -3.70
N ARG A 90 22.19 1.55 -2.57
CA ARG A 90 23.44 2.28 -2.37
C ARG A 90 24.63 1.68 -3.11
N SER A 91 24.52 0.42 -3.57
CA SER A 91 25.54 -0.25 -4.38
C SER A 91 24.89 -1.05 -5.53
N PRO A 92 24.49 -0.40 -6.63
CA PRO A 92 23.87 -1.09 -7.76
C PRO A 92 24.77 -2.18 -8.38
N ASP A 93 26.09 -2.00 -8.38
CA ASP A 93 27.05 -2.96 -8.93
C ASP A 93 27.06 -4.29 -8.16
N LEU A 94 26.67 -4.28 -6.88
CA LEU A 94 26.52 -5.49 -6.09
C LEU A 94 25.45 -6.43 -6.67
N LEU A 95 24.44 -5.90 -7.38
CA LEU A 95 23.43 -6.71 -8.06
C LEU A 95 24.04 -7.61 -9.14
N LEU A 96 25.10 -7.16 -9.82
CA LEU A 96 25.79 -7.97 -10.83
C LEU A 96 26.53 -9.14 -10.15
N ALA A 97 27.16 -8.90 -9.01
CA ALA A 97 27.80 -9.95 -8.23
C ALA A 97 26.79 -10.97 -7.69
N ILE A 98 25.63 -10.51 -7.17
CA ILE A 98 24.52 -11.35 -6.76
C ILE A 98 24.03 -12.22 -7.94
N LYS A 99 23.84 -11.60 -9.12
CA LYS A 99 23.45 -12.34 -10.34
C LYS A 99 24.44 -13.46 -10.65
N ARG A 100 25.74 -13.16 -10.75
CA ARG A 100 26.78 -14.17 -11.01
C ARG A 100 26.77 -15.28 -9.98
N SER A 101 26.60 -14.92 -8.71
CA SER A 101 26.53 -15.87 -7.61
C SER A 101 25.31 -16.80 -7.70
N VAL A 102 24.14 -16.26 -8.04
CA VAL A 102 22.90 -17.03 -8.24
C VAL A 102 22.99 -17.91 -9.48
N ASP A 103 23.64 -17.45 -10.57
CA ASP A 103 23.80 -18.25 -11.79
C ASP A 103 24.69 -19.48 -11.57
N ARG A 104 25.66 -19.41 -10.65
CA ARG A 104 26.49 -20.54 -10.24
C ARG A 104 25.76 -21.48 -9.29
N ASP A 105 24.91 -20.95 -8.44
CA ASP A 105 24.22 -21.70 -7.39
C ASP A 105 22.84 -21.11 -7.10
N ARG A 106 21.81 -21.75 -7.65
CA ARG A 106 20.40 -21.30 -7.61
C ARG A 106 19.64 -21.78 -6.38
N ARG A 107 20.31 -22.12 -5.30
CA ARG A 107 19.58 -22.54 -4.08
C ARG A 107 18.61 -21.47 -3.61
N PRO A 108 17.41 -21.89 -3.14
CA PRO A 108 16.45 -20.99 -2.53
C PRO A 108 17.04 -20.24 -1.31
N GLY A 109 16.53 -19.07 -1.05
CA GLY A 109 16.83 -18.27 0.14
C GLY A 109 18.24 -17.70 0.21
N ARG A 110 19.01 -17.68 -0.89
CA ARG A 110 20.36 -17.13 -0.85
C ARG A 110 20.40 -15.66 -0.46
N PHE A 111 19.56 -14.85 -1.08
CA PHE A 111 19.55 -13.41 -0.85
C PHE A 111 18.15 -12.90 -0.50
N LEU A 112 18.06 -12.18 0.62
CA LEU A 112 16.96 -11.28 0.92
C LEU A 112 17.48 -9.84 0.78
N LEU A 113 16.99 -9.14 -0.21
CA LEU A 113 17.36 -7.77 -0.49
C LEU A 113 16.27 -6.83 0.00
N SER A 114 16.63 -5.74 0.64
CA SER A 114 15.67 -4.68 0.93
C SER A 114 16.21 -3.34 0.47
N GLY A 115 15.28 -2.47 0.15
CA GLY A 115 15.61 -1.11 -0.23
C GLY A 115 14.38 -0.21 -0.19
N SER A 116 14.62 1.06 0.08
CA SER A 116 13.58 2.07 -0.11
C SER A 116 13.36 2.27 -1.61
N ALA A 117 12.11 2.55 -1.99
CA ALA A 117 11.72 2.75 -3.37
C ALA A 117 12.59 3.80 -4.06
N ASN A 118 13.34 3.36 -5.06
CA ASN A 118 14.09 4.20 -5.97
C ASN A 118 13.89 3.67 -7.38
N LEU A 119 13.48 4.54 -8.29
CA LEU A 119 13.29 4.24 -9.72
C LEU A 119 14.52 3.57 -10.34
N ALA A 120 15.73 4.06 -10.01
CA ALA A 120 16.98 3.52 -10.52
C ALA A 120 17.21 2.10 -9.99
N LEU A 121 16.92 1.84 -8.71
CA LEU A 121 17.02 0.51 -8.13
C LEU A 121 16.05 -0.47 -8.78
N MET A 122 14.78 -0.12 -8.92
CA MET A 122 13.77 -1.01 -9.49
C MET A 122 14.13 -1.41 -10.92
N ARG A 123 14.66 -0.49 -11.73
CA ARG A 123 15.19 -0.80 -13.07
C ARG A 123 16.41 -1.71 -12.99
N SER A 124 17.44 -1.33 -12.22
CA SER A 124 18.68 -2.11 -12.11
C SER A 124 18.44 -3.51 -11.58
N VAL A 125 17.59 -3.67 -10.54
CA VAL A 125 17.25 -4.98 -9.99
C VAL A 125 16.42 -5.78 -10.97
N SER A 126 15.41 -5.16 -11.61
CA SER A 126 14.55 -5.82 -12.59
C SER A 126 15.33 -6.32 -13.81
N GLU A 127 16.22 -5.50 -14.36
CA GLU A 127 17.05 -5.86 -15.51
C GLU A 127 18.11 -6.91 -15.14
N THR A 128 18.75 -6.76 -13.98
CA THR A 128 19.87 -7.61 -13.57
C THR A 128 19.40 -8.97 -13.03
N LEU A 129 18.32 -9.00 -12.23
CA LEU A 129 17.83 -10.21 -11.54
C LEU A 129 16.57 -10.82 -12.20
N ALA A 130 16.26 -10.48 -13.44
CA ALA A 130 15.14 -11.04 -14.19
C ALA A 130 15.18 -12.59 -14.18
N GLY A 131 14.05 -13.22 -13.81
CA GLY A 131 13.91 -14.67 -13.68
C GLY A 131 14.65 -15.31 -12.49
N ARG A 132 15.25 -14.50 -11.60
CA ARG A 132 15.98 -14.95 -10.40
C ARG A 132 15.38 -14.43 -9.10
N ALA A 133 14.67 -13.34 -9.16
CA ALA A 133 14.10 -12.66 -8.00
C ALA A 133 12.58 -12.62 -8.03
N VAL A 134 11.99 -12.70 -6.85
CA VAL A 134 10.58 -12.35 -6.59
C VAL A 134 10.53 -11.07 -5.78
N TYR A 135 9.54 -10.22 -6.10
CA TYR A 135 9.34 -8.94 -5.45
C TYR A 135 8.12 -8.99 -4.56
N LEU A 136 8.26 -8.47 -3.35
CA LEU A 136 7.17 -8.31 -2.40
C LEU A 136 7.16 -6.86 -1.90
N THR A 137 5.98 -6.26 -1.84
CA THR A 137 5.82 -4.87 -1.42
C THR A 137 5.24 -4.79 -0.01
N LEU A 138 5.96 -4.14 0.90
CA LEU A 138 5.49 -3.87 2.25
C LEU A 138 4.80 -2.50 2.30
N TYR A 139 3.47 -2.53 2.42
CA TYR A 139 2.64 -1.33 2.61
C TYR A 139 2.68 -0.84 4.08
N PRO A 140 2.22 0.38 4.38
CA PRO A 140 1.89 0.78 5.76
C PRO A 140 1.00 -0.26 6.44
N PHE A 141 0.88 -0.23 7.76
CA PHE A 141 0.02 -1.17 8.49
C PHE A 141 -1.41 -1.14 7.95
N THR A 142 -1.97 -2.33 7.70
CA THR A 142 -3.41 -2.52 7.52
C THR A 142 -4.14 -2.29 8.85
N MET A 143 -5.46 -2.18 8.80
CA MET A 143 -6.27 -2.08 10.03
C MET A 143 -6.08 -3.30 10.94
N ALA A 144 -6.08 -4.50 10.37
CA ALA A 144 -5.88 -5.75 11.11
C ALA A 144 -4.47 -5.87 11.70
N GLU A 145 -3.43 -5.39 11.01
CA GLU A 145 -2.07 -5.32 11.55
C GLU A 145 -1.98 -4.33 12.72
N ARG A 146 -2.62 -3.16 12.61
CA ARG A 146 -2.71 -2.17 13.70
C ARG A 146 -3.41 -2.72 14.95
N ALA A 147 -4.41 -3.58 14.74
CA ALA A 147 -5.10 -4.31 15.80
C ALA A 147 -4.27 -5.49 16.36
N GLY A 148 -3.02 -5.71 15.90
CA GLY A 148 -2.15 -6.78 16.37
C GLY A 148 -2.43 -8.16 15.76
N LEU A 149 -3.37 -8.27 14.84
CA LEU A 149 -3.80 -9.54 14.24
C LEU A 149 -2.80 -10.07 13.19
N GLY A 150 -1.92 -9.22 12.66
CA GLY A 150 -0.94 -9.60 11.64
C GLY A 150 -1.60 -10.10 10.34
N ALA A 151 -2.71 -9.50 9.95
CA ALA A 151 -3.55 -9.90 8.84
C ALA A 151 -3.86 -8.72 7.91
N VAL A 152 -4.53 -9.01 6.82
CA VAL A 152 -5.20 -8.07 5.92
C VAL A 152 -6.71 -8.24 6.03
N GLY A 153 -7.47 -7.40 5.36
CA GLY A 153 -8.92 -7.55 5.23
C GLY A 153 -9.35 -8.93 4.70
N ARG A 154 -10.59 -9.27 4.90
CA ARG A 154 -11.17 -10.58 4.53
C ARG A 154 -11.54 -10.67 3.05
N TRP A 155 -10.77 -10.00 2.20
CA TRP A 155 -11.09 -9.81 0.77
C TRP A 155 -11.24 -11.12 0.01
N GLN A 156 -10.35 -12.11 0.26
CA GLN A 156 -10.46 -13.41 -0.41
C GLN A 156 -11.77 -14.14 -0.04
N ALA A 157 -12.17 -14.05 1.22
CA ALA A 157 -13.42 -14.65 1.67
C ALA A 157 -14.63 -13.93 1.04
N LEU A 158 -14.62 -12.59 1.00
CA LEU A 158 -15.66 -11.77 0.36
C LEU A 158 -15.73 -11.98 -1.16
N VAL A 159 -14.59 -12.18 -1.83
CA VAL A 159 -14.54 -12.51 -3.26
C VAL A 159 -15.13 -13.89 -3.54
N ASN A 160 -14.85 -14.86 -2.67
CA ASN A 160 -15.32 -16.24 -2.85
C ASN A 160 -16.83 -16.36 -2.52
N ASP A 161 -17.23 -15.95 -1.35
CA ASP A 161 -18.61 -16.03 -0.87
C ASP A 161 -18.88 -15.05 0.28
N PRO A 162 -19.52 -13.91 0.04
CA PRO A 162 -19.85 -12.95 1.07
C PRO A 162 -20.97 -13.43 2.02
N SER A 163 -21.75 -14.47 1.66
CA SER A 163 -22.86 -14.97 2.49
C SER A 163 -22.40 -15.51 3.84
N GLN A 164 -21.14 -15.96 3.94
CA GLN A 164 -20.55 -16.44 5.18
C GLN A 164 -20.50 -15.39 6.30
N PHE A 165 -20.63 -14.12 5.95
CA PHE A 165 -20.65 -13.01 6.90
C PHE A 165 -22.07 -12.55 7.27
N GLU A 166 -23.11 -13.14 6.69
CA GLU A 166 -24.50 -12.77 7.00
C GLU A 166 -24.78 -12.90 8.49
N GLY A 167 -25.43 -11.88 9.05
CA GLY A 167 -25.72 -11.83 10.49
C GLY A 167 -24.54 -11.43 11.38
N ALA A 168 -23.34 -11.16 10.84
CA ALA A 168 -22.26 -10.59 11.63
C ALA A 168 -22.62 -9.18 12.12
N HIS A 169 -22.34 -8.90 13.39
CA HIS A 169 -22.60 -7.60 14.04
C HIS A 169 -21.32 -7.02 14.66
N PRO A 170 -20.34 -6.70 13.87
CA PRO A 170 -19.09 -6.14 14.39
C PRO A 170 -19.29 -4.66 14.76
N ARG A 171 -18.53 -4.21 15.76
CA ARG A 171 -18.38 -2.79 16.07
C ARG A 171 -17.15 -2.23 15.37
N PHE A 172 -17.32 -1.15 14.65
CA PHE A 172 -16.21 -0.34 14.17
C PHE A 172 -15.92 0.75 15.20
N GLY A 173 -14.65 0.99 15.48
CA GLY A 173 -14.25 2.12 16.30
C GLY A 173 -14.65 3.47 15.68
N ARG A 174 -14.17 4.56 16.21
CA ARG A 174 -14.44 5.89 15.64
C ARG A 174 -13.80 6.01 14.25
N LEU A 175 -14.66 6.16 13.24
CA LEU A 175 -14.24 6.23 11.83
C LEU A 175 -13.30 7.42 11.57
N ASP A 176 -13.65 8.59 12.11
CA ASP A 176 -12.87 9.82 11.99
C ASP A 176 -11.44 9.65 12.53
N GLU A 177 -11.29 9.08 13.72
CA GLU A 177 -9.98 8.78 14.31
C GLU A 177 -9.21 7.77 13.46
N THR A 178 -9.89 6.75 12.95
CA THR A 178 -9.30 5.72 12.08
C THR A 178 -8.72 6.32 10.81
N LEU A 179 -9.46 7.22 10.15
CA LEU A 179 -9.04 7.85 8.90
C LEU A 179 -7.90 8.84 9.09
N LEU A 180 -7.87 9.54 10.24
CA LEU A 180 -6.80 10.48 10.58
C LEU A 180 -5.55 9.79 11.15
N GLN A 181 -5.65 8.52 11.53
CA GLN A 181 -4.52 7.75 12.02
C GLN A 181 -3.77 7.13 10.84
N SER A 182 -2.47 7.42 10.75
CA SER A 182 -1.61 6.83 9.73
C SER A 182 -1.31 5.35 10.00
N GLY A 183 -1.12 4.58 8.94
CA GLY A 183 -0.61 3.21 8.98
C GLY A 183 0.92 3.12 8.99
N PHE A 184 1.65 4.22 8.83
CA PHE A 184 3.10 4.20 9.00
C PHE A 184 3.47 3.85 10.44
N PRO A 185 4.30 2.82 10.70
CA PRO A 185 4.57 2.31 12.05
C PRO A 185 4.87 3.36 13.11
N PRO A 186 5.76 4.35 12.89
CA PRO A 186 6.04 5.34 13.94
C PRO A 186 4.84 6.23 14.29
N ALA A 187 3.99 6.53 13.31
CA ALA A 187 2.77 7.29 13.53
C ALA A 187 1.65 6.40 14.08
N ALA A 188 1.48 5.18 13.56
CA ALA A 188 0.45 4.24 13.98
C ALA A 188 0.58 3.85 15.45
N LEU A 189 1.81 3.65 15.93
CA LEU A 189 2.11 3.24 17.29
C LEU A 189 2.15 4.42 18.29
N SER A 190 2.06 5.65 17.79
CA SER A 190 2.02 6.82 18.67
C SER A 190 0.63 7.01 19.27
N PRO A 191 0.49 7.04 20.60
CA PRO A 191 -0.81 7.23 21.26
C PRO A 191 -1.32 8.67 21.14
N ASN A 192 -0.44 9.63 20.91
CA ASN A 192 -0.78 11.04 20.94
C ASN A 192 -0.95 11.63 19.52
N PRO A 193 -2.12 12.22 19.19
CA PRO A 193 -2.36 12.85 17.88
C PRO A 193 -1.33 13.93 17.52
N ALA A 194 -0.89 14.76 18.48
CA ALA A 194 0.11 15.78 18.23
C ALA A 194 1.48 15.19 17.86
N THR A 195 1.88 14.09 18.49
CA THR A 195 3.12 13.37 18.15
C THR A 195 3.02 12.75 16.76
N ARG A 196 1.87 12.17 16.39
CA ARG A 196 1.63 11.67 15.04
C ARG A 196 1.78 12.76 13.98
N ARG A 197 1.18 13.93 14.24
CA ARG A 197 1.29 15.08 13.36
C ARG A 197 2.74 15.55 13.21
N THR A 198 3.46 15.69 14.31
CA THR A 198 4.89 16.07 14.31
C THR A 198 5.71 15.08 13.50
N TRP A 199 5.41 13.78 13.62
CA TRP A 199 6.10 12.76 12.83
C TRP A 199 5.78 12.90 11.34
N LEU A 200 4.51 13.09 10.96
CA LEU A 200 4.11 13.31 9.56
C LEU A 200 4.76 14.56 8.96
N ASP A 201 4.83 15.65 9.74
CA ASP A 201 5.56 16.88 9.33
C ASP A 201 7.03 16.57 9.05
N GLY A 202 7.71 15.88 9.97
CA GLY A 202 9.09 15.45 9.79
C GLY A 202 9.27 14.51 8.59
N TYR A 203 8.35 13.56 8.40
CA TYR A 203 8.37 12.63 7.26
C TYR A 203 8.26 13.37 5.93
N VAL A 204 7.31 14.30 5.81
CA VAL A 204 7.14 15.11 4.59
C VAL A 204 8.38 15.95 4.32
N ARG A 205 8.86 16.72 5.31
CA ARG A 205 10.01 17.63 5.14
C ARG A 205 11.32 16.89 4.90
N THR A 206 11.56 15.81 5.62
CA THR A 206 12.86 15.13 5.55
C THR A 206 12.91 14.16 4.38
N TYR A 207 11.86 13.34 4.21
CA TYR A 207 11.88 12.30 3.19
C TYR A 207 11.30 12.77 1.85
N LEU A 208 10.06 13.29 1.85
CA LEU A 208 9.40 13.61 0.60
C LEU A 208 10.07 14.82 -0.10
N GLU A 209 10.52 15.78 0.65
CA GLU A 209 11.11 16.99 0.08
C GLU A 209 12.62 16.84 -0.17
N ARG A 210 13.35 16.28 0.75
CA ARG A 210 14.83 16.22 0.66
C ARG A 210 15.33 14.97 -0.08
N ASP A 211 14.88 13.79 0.32
CA ASP A 211 15.43 12.55 -0.25
C ASP A 211 14.92 12.34 -1.68
N LEU A 212 13.64 12.66 -1.96
CA LEU A 212 13.12 12.59 -3.31
C LEU A 212 13.71 13.66 -4.23
N GLN A 213 14.08 14.84 -3.68
CA GLN A 213 14.83 15.86 -4.42
C GLN A 213 16.17 15.32 -4.89
N ALA A 214 16.91 14.66 -3.99
CA ALA A 214 18.21 14.08 -4.33
C ALA A 214 18.13 12.99 -5.41
N LEU A 215 17.00 12.24 -5.45
CA LEU A 215 16.79 11.12 -6.37
C LEU A 215 16.31 11.53 -7.77
N SER A 216 15.66 12.69 -7.92
CA SER A 216 14.91 13.00 -9.15
C SER A 216 15.14 14.40 -9.72
N ALA A 217 16.16 15.12 -9.26
CA ALA A 217 16.41 16.51 -9.68
C ALA A 217 15.12 17.38 -9.62
N ILE A 218 14.40 17.33 -8.48
CA ILE A 218 13.28 18.24 -8.23
C ILE A 218 13.84 19.65 -8.18
N GLY A 219 13.57 20.45 -9.20
CA GLY A 219 14.13 21.82 -9.32
C GLY A 219 13.55 22.78 -8.26
N HIS A 220 12.29 22.58 -7.87
CA HIS A 220 11.58 23.48 -6.96
C HIS A 220 10.74 22.69 -5.94
N LEU A 221 11.18 22.66 -4.69
CA LEU A 221 10.48 21.97 -3.58
C LEU A 221 9.09 22.54 -3.30
N VAL A 222 8.92 23.88 -3.46
CA VAL A 222 7.64 24.54 -3.24
C VAL A 222 6.59 24.00 -4.21
N ASP A 223 6.95 23.81 -5.46
CA ASP A 223 6.08 23.29 -6.50
C ASP A 223 5.73 21.82 -6.26
N PHE A 224 6.71 21.01 -5.84
CA PHE A 224 6.48 19.61 -5.48
C PHE A 224 5.53 19.49 -4.29
N ARG A 225 5.72 20.32 -3.25
CA ARG A 225 4.84 20.37 -2.08
C ARG A 225 3.41 20.76 -2.47
N ARG A 226 3.27 21.74 -3.38
CA ARG A 226 1.96 22.17 -3.89
C ARG A 226 1.27 21.04 -4.63
N LEU A 227 1.98 20.32 -5.51
CA LEU A 227 1.44 19.16 -6.21
C LEU A 227 0.98 18.08 -5.24
N MET A 228 1.78 17.71 -4.22
CA MET A 228 1.40 16.73 -3.21
C MET A 228 0.10 17.09 -2.50
N ARG A 229 -0.04 18.36 -2.09
CA ARG A 229 -1.27 18.88 -1.46
C ARG A 229 -2.47 18.78 -2.39
N MET A 230 -2.32 19.22 -3.65
CA MET A 230 -3.37 19.14 -4.65
C MET A 230 -3.78 17.70 -4.96
N ALA A 231 -2.81 16.78 -5.01
CA ALA A 231 -3.07 15.35 -5.18
C ALA A 231 -3.82 14.76 -3.97
N ALA A 232 -3.48 15.18 -2.74
CA ALA A 232 -4.16 14.72 -1.52
C ALA A 232 -5.62 15.19 -1.46
N LEU A 233 -5.88 16.44 -1.80
CA LEU A 233 -7.24 17.01 -1.91
C LEU A 233 -8.08 16.33 -3.01
N ARG A 234 -7.43 15.63 -3.95
CA ARG A 234 -8.07 14.85 -5.03
C ARG A 234 -7.91 13.35 -4.87
N SER A 235 -7.60 12.89 -3.67
CA SER A 235 -7.58 11.46 -3.39
C SER A 235 -8.94 10.85 -3.75
N SER A 236 -8.94 9.64 -4.32
CA SER A 236 -10.07 8.93 -4.88
C SER A 236 -10.71 9.54 -6.15
N ALA A 237 -10.33 10.73 -6.58
CA ALA A 237 -10.90 11.34 -7.78
C ALA A 237 -10.21 10.87 -9.07
N LEU A 238 -10.91 11.02 -10.20
CA LEU A 238 -10.29 10.93 -11.53
C LEU A 238 -9.27 12.05 -11.70
N VAL A 239 -8.04 11.71 -12.04
CA VAL A 239 -6.97 12.70 -12.19
C VAL A 239 -6.68 12.99 -13.64
N ASN A 240 -7.21 14.12 -14.10
CA ASN A 240 -6.70 14.77 -15.29
C ASN A 240 -5.37 15.48 -14.94
N GLN A 241 -4.28 14.98 -15.48
CA GLN A 241 -2.94 15.51 -15.19
C GLN A 241 -2.78 16.96 -15.64
N SER A 242 -3.44 17.39 -16.71
CA SER A 242 -3.39 18.79 -17.20
C SER A 242 -4.08 19.73 -16.22
N ASP A 243 -5.23 19.33 -15.66
CA ASP A 243 -5.94 20.12 -14.67
C ASP A 243 -5.17 20.20 -13.35
N LEU A 244 -4.59 19.08 -12.91
CA LEU A 244 -3.76 19.04 -11.72
C LEU A 244 -2.50 19.93 -11.88
N ALA A 245 -1.87 19.88 -13.05
CA ALA A 245 -0.71 20.71 -13.37
C ALA A 245 -1.07 22.21 -13.33
N ARG A 246 -2.16 22.60 -14.00
CA ARG A 246 -2.65 23.99 -14.01
C ARG A 246 -2.91 24.49 -12.60
N ASP A 247 -3.64 23.73 -11.80
CA ASP A 247 -4.03 24.13 -10.44
C ASP A 247 -2.83 24.17 -9.48
N ALA A 248 -1.82 23.33 -9.72
CA ALA A 248 -0.55 23.38 -9.00
C ALA A 248 0.42 24.48 -9.53
N GLY A 249 0.06 25.20 -10.60
CA GLY A 249 0.95 26.19 -11.24
C GLY A 249 2.16 25.58 -11.89
N LEU A 250 2.03 24.36 -12.46
CA LEU A 250 3.11 23.57 -13.05
C LEU A 250 2.89 23.35 -14.54
N THR A 251 3.97 23.04 -15.25
CA THR A 251 3.84 22.47 -16.60
C THR A 251 3.38 21.00 -16.51
N GLN A 252 2.64 20.52 -17.50
CA GLN A 252 2.17 19.15 -17.54
C GLN A 252 3.32 18.10 -17.45
N PRO A 253 4.48 18.25 -18.14
CA PRO A 253 5.60 17.35 -17.99
C PRO A 253 6.16 17.30 -16.55
N THR A 254 6.21 18.46 -15.87
CA THR A 254 6.67 18.53 -14.47
C THR A 254 5.71 17.80 -13.53
N ALA A 255 4.40 18.06 -13.66
CA ALA A 255 3.39 17.38 -12.87
C ALA A 255 3.40 15.85 -13.11
N HIS A 256 3.53 15.42 -14.37
CA HIS A 256 3.67 14.00 -14.72
C HIS A 256 4.90 13.36 -14.05
N ARG A 257 6.06 14.02 -14.12
CA ARG A 257 7.28 13.53 -13.47
C ARG A 257 7.12 13.40 -11.97
N TYR A 258 6.52 14.39 -11.30
CA TYR A 258 6.30 14.38 -9.86
C TYR A 258 5.29 13.33 -9.41
N LEU A 259 4.20 13.14 -10.16
CA LEU A 259 3.25 12.06 -9.90
C LEU A 259 3.90 10.68 -10.07
N ASN A 260 4.70 10.48 -11.11
CA ASN A 260 5.44 9.24 -11.32
C ASN A 260 6.45 8.97 -10.19
N LEU A 261 7.08 10.03 -9.68
CA LEU A 261 7.99 9.91 -8.54
C LEU A 261 7.25 9.44 -7.28
N LEU A 262 6.09 10.03 -6.97
CA LEU A 262 5.26 9.60 -5.83
C LEU A 262 4.78 8.16 -5.98
N GLU A 263 4.37 7.76 -7.19
CA GLU A 263 3.92 6.40 -7.47
C GLU A 263 5.04 5.37 -7.35
N THR A 264 6.21 5.64 -7.92
CA THR A 264 7.38 4.75 -7.82
C THR A 264 7.99 4.72 -6.42
N SER A 265 7.67 5.71 -5.59
CA SER A 265 7.99 5.73 -4.16
C SER A 265 6.93 5.05 -3.30
N TYR A 266 5.94 4.38 -3.88
CA TYR A 266 4.81 3.72 -3.21
C TYR A 266 3.97 4.65 -2.31
N LEU A 267 3.99 5.94 -2.57
CA LEU A 267 3.22 6.92 -1.80
C LEU A 267 1.86 7.18 -2.42
N LEU A 268 1.73 6.85 -3.70
CA LEU A 268 0.58 7.13 -4.51
C LEU A 268 0.30 5.96 -5.45
N HIS A 269 -0.97 5.66 -5.68
CA HIS A 269 -1.43 4.61 -6.59
C HIS A 269 -2.41 5.18 -7.59
N ARG A 270 -2.27 4.79 -8.86
CA ARG A 270 -3.22 5.07 -9.92
C ARG A 270 -4.01 3.80 -10.22
N LEU A 271 -5.30 3.82 -9.90
CA LEU A 271 -6.19 2.72 -10.24
C LEU A 271 -6.72 2.92 -11.66
N PRO A 272 -6.46 1.97 -12.57
CA PRO A 272 -7.00 2.03 -13.92
C PRO A 272 -8.50 1.71 -13.94
N ALA A 273 -9.16 2.15 -15.01
CA ALA A 273 -10.56 1.83 -15.23
C ALA A 273 -10.73 0.36 -15.63
N TYR A 274 -11.75 -0.31 -15.12
CA TYR A 274 -12.19 -1.59 -15.66
C TYR A 274 -12.80 -1.42 -17.07
N ALA A 275 -12.40 -2.24 -17.99
CA ALA A 275 -13.03 -2.46 -19.27
C ALA A 275 -12.71 -3.89 -19.72
N VAL A 276 -13.64 -4.55 -20.40
CA VAL A 276 -13.42 -5.90 -20.95
C VAL A 276 -12.21 -5.89 -21.90
N ASN A 277 -12.13 -4.88 -22.77
CA ASN A 277 -10.94 -4.66 -23.59
C ASN A 277 -9.82 -4.02 -22.73
N ARG A 278 -8.78 -4.80 -22.45
CA ARG A 278 -7.64 -4.38 -21.62
C ARG A 278 -6.89 -3.17 -22.17
N THR A 279 -6.81 -3.00 -23.49
CA THR A 279 -6.18 -1.81 -24.10
C THR A 279 -6.93 -0.54 -23.72
N LYS A 280 -8.27 -0.59 -23.65
CA LYS A 280 -9.08 0.57 -23.21
C LYS A 280 -8.83 0.96 -21.76
N ARG A 281 -8.36 0.06 -20.91
CA ARG A 281 -8.00 0.37 -19.51
C ARG A 281 -6.82 1.35 -19.44
N LEU A 282 -5.85 1.21 -20.34
CA LEU A 282 -4.62 2.00 -20.35
C LEU A 282 -4.82 3.45 -20.80
N ILE A 283 -5.87 3.72 -21.57
CA ILE A 283 -6.14 5.06 -22.11
C ILE A 283 -7.17 5.86 -21.32
N LYS A 284 -7.92 5.22 -20.41
CA LYS A 284 -8.87 5.91 -19.55
C LYS A 284 -8.14 6.62 -18.40
N THR A 285 -8.67 7.77 -17.98
CA THR A 285 -8.15 8.53 -16.85
C THR A 285 -8.18 7.68 -15.57
N PRO A 286 -7.05 7.49 -14.87
CA PRO A 286 -7.04 6.72 -13.62
C PRO A 286 -7.63 7.50 -12.45
N ARG A 287 -8.08 6.79 -11.42
CA ARG A 287 -8.33 7.35 -10.09
C ARG A 287 -7.04 7.36 -9.28
N LEU A 288 -6.87 8.35 -8.42
CA LEU A 288 -5.65 8.56 -7.64
C LEU A 288 -5.89 8.26 -6.16
N PHE A 289 -4.99 7.49 -5.55
CA PHE A 289 -5.06 7.17 -4.13
C PHE A 289 -3.69 7.32 -3.47
N PHE A 290 -3.65 7.92 -2.29
CA PHE A 290 -2.46 7.83 -1.45
C PHE A 290 -2.35 6.44 -0.82
N CYS A 291 -1.14 6.04 -0.44
CA CYS A 291 -0.88 4.75 0.21
C CYS A 291 -1.37 4.70 1.67
N ASP A 292 -1.76 5.85 2.22
CA ASP A 292 -2.07 6.01 3.64
C ASP A 292 -3.03 7.16 3.88
N THR A 293 -4.08 6.93 4.66
CA THR A 293 -5.13 7.93 4.93
C THR A 293 -4.64 9.08 5.79
N GLY A 294 -3.82 8.79 6.81
CA GLY A 294 -3.27 9.82 7.70
C GLY A 294 -2.30 10.74 6.97
N LEU A 295 -1.47 10.21 6.06
CA LEU A 295 -0.62 11.02 5.20
C LEU A 295 -1.45 11.89 4.25
N ALA A 296 -2.49 11.32 3.62
CA ALA A 296 -3.39 12.06 2.74
C ALA A 296 -4.11 13.19 3.49
N ALA A 297 -4.66 12.91 4.67
CA ALA A 297 -5.30 13.89 5.53
C ALA A 297 -4.33 15.02 5.93
N TYR A 298 -3.13 14.67 6.38
CA TYR A 298 -2.09 15.64 6.73
C TYR A 298 -1.74 16.58 5.56
N LEU A 299 -1.51 16.02 4.37
CA LEU A 299 -1.20 16.80 3.16
C LEU A 299 -2.37 17.68 2.72
N ALA A 300 -3.61 17.22 2.90
CA ALA A 300 -4.82 17.98 2.62
C ALA A 300 -5.11 19.07 3.67
N GLY A 301 -4.37 19.09 4.80
CA GLY A 301 -4.59 20.06 5.90
C GLY A 301 -5.78 19.69 6.79
N ILE A 302 -6.14 18.41 6.86
CA ILE A 302 -7.21 17.87 7.70
C ILE A 302 -6.60 17.29 8.99
N ASP A 303 -6.90 17.92 10.12
CA ASP A 303 -6.33 17.56 11.42
C ASP A 303 -7.33 17.00 12.42
N THR A 304 -8.59 17.36 12.27
CA THR A 304 -9.66 17.01 13.20
C THR A 304 -10.85 16.38 12.49
N ALA A 305 -11.72 15.71 13.24
CA ALA A 305 -12.99 15.21 12.75
C ALA A 305 -13.86 16.32 12.11
N ALA A 306 -13.85 17.50 12.71
CA ALA A 306 -14.58 18.65 12.19
C ALA A 306 -14.04 19.13 10.83
N ASP A 307 -12.72 19.11 10.64
CA ASP A 307 -12.09 19.43 9.35
C ASP A 307 -12.44 18.38 8.30
N LEU A 308 -12.49 17.12 8.69
CA LEU A 308 -12.84 16.00 7.82
C LEU A 308 -14.27 16.15 7.25
N GLU A 309 -15.23 16.49 8.11
CA GLU A 309 -16.62 16.73 7.72
C GLU A 309 -16.75 17.97 6.80
N LYS A 310 -16.16 19.10 7.23
CA LYS A 310 -16.21 20.36 6.46
C LYS A 310 -15.48 20.26 5.12
N GLY A 311 -14.39 19.50 5.06
CA GLY A 311 -13.56 19.37 3.86
C GLY A 311 -14.14 18.42 2.80
N GLY A 312 -15.22 17.70 3.10
CA GLY A 312 -15.83 16.74 2.17
C GLY A 312 -14.92 15.53 1.85
N LEU A 313 -13.89 15.27 2.66
CA LEU A 313 -12.90 14.22 2.42
C LEU A 313 -13.20 12.90 3.13
N LEU A 314 -14.31 12.79 3.84
CA LEU A 314 -14.71 11.56 4.55
C LEU A 314 -14.82 10.37 3.57
N GLY A 315 -15.58 10.50 2.49
CA GLY A 315 -15.71 9.47 1.46
C GLY A 315 -14.37 9.15 0.78
N PRO A 316 -13.66 10.13 0.22
CA PRO A 316 -12.34 9.93 -0.39
C PRO A 316 -11.30 9.24 0.50
N LEU A 317 -11.23 9.57 1.78
CA LEU A 317 -10.32 8.89 2.71
C LEU A 317 -10.80 7.48 3.08
N LEU A 318 -12.12 7.27 3.13
CA LEU A 318 -12.68 5.93 3.33
C LEU A 318 -12.35 5.00 2.16
N GLU A 319 -12.52 5.46 0.93
CA GLU A 319 -12.09 4.72 -0.25
C GLU A 319 -10.56 4.48 -0.24
N THR A 320 -9.78 5.48 0.16
CA THR A 320 -8.31 5.35 0.31
C THR A 320 -7.94 4.27 1.31
N LEU A 321 -8.65 4.17 2.45
CA LEU A 321 -8.45 3.12 3.45
C LEU A 321 -8.68 1.72 2.85
N VAL A 322 -9.78 1.54 2.13
CA VAL A 322 -10.14 0.28 1.48
C VAL A 322 -9.11 -0.09 0.40
N VAL A 323 -8.73 0.85 -0.45
CA VAL A 323 -7.72 0.62 -1.50
C VAL A 323 -6.38 0.23 -0.91
N SER A 324 -5.93 0.90 0.15
CA SER A 324 -4.64 0.59 0.80
C SER A 324 -4.62 -0.84 1.36
N ASP A 325 -5.72 -1.29 1.97
CA ASP A 325 -5.85 -2.66 2.49
C ASP A 325 -5.93 -3.70 1.36
N LEU A 326 -6.67 -3.41 0.28
CA LEU A 326 -6.73 -4.26 -0.92
C LEU A 326 -5.37 -4.41 -1.59
N LEU A 327 -4.57 -3.34 -1.67
CA LEU A 327 -3.22 -3.39 -2.23
C LEU A 327 -2.29 -4.25 -1.36
N ALA A 328 -2.43 -4.22 -0.04
CA ALA A 328 -1.69 -5.09 0.86
C ALA A 328 -2.13 -6.56 0.71
N TRP A 329 -3.45 -6.82 0.62
CA TRP A 329 -3.99 -8.16 0.41
C TRP A 329 -3.52 -8.79 -0.90
N ARG A 330 -3.52 -8.04 -2.01
CA ARG A 330 -3.15 -8.57 -3.34
C ARG A 330 -1.73 -9.11 -3.40
N GLU A 331 -0.81 -8.63 -2.58
CA GLU A 331 0.57 -9.13 -2.52
C GLU A 331 0.63 -10.62 -2.18
N GLY A 332 -0.32 -11.10 -1.37
CA GLY A 332 -0.45 -12.51 -0.98
C GLY A 332 -1.18 -13.39 -1.99
N CYS A 333 -1.80 -12.80 -3.02
CA CYS A 333 -2.65 -13.54 -3.93
C CYS A 333 -1.88 -14.13 -5.13
N ARG A 334 -2.23 -15.35 -5.50
CA ARG A 334 -1.72 -15.98 -6.74
C ARG A 334 -2.88 -16.73 -7.42
N PRO A 335 -3.31 -16.35 -8.63
CA PRO A 335 -2.86 -15.17 -9.38
C PRO A 335 -3.18 -13.85 -8.65
N MET A 336 -2.31 -12.84 -8.86
CA MET A 336 -2.50 -11.51 -8.27
C MET A 336 -3.73 -10.85 -8.89
N PRO A 337 -4.68 -10.33 -8.10
CA PRO A 337 -5.86 -9.64 -8.62
C PRO A 337 -5.51 -8.25 -9.15
N ASP A 338 -6.24 -7.80 -10.15
CA ASP A 338 -6.28 -6.40 -10.55
C ASP A 338 -7.31 -5.65 -9.70
N ILE A 339 -6.91 -4.50 -9.15
CA ILE A 339 -7.79 -3.56 -8.46
C ILE A 339 -8.05 -2.40 -9.40
N LEU A 340 -9.31 -2.17 -9.72
CA LEU A 340 -9.78 -1.29 -10.78
C LEU A 340 -10.96 -0.44 -10.27
N TYR A 341 -11.40 0.56 -11.04
CA TYR A 341 -12.69 1.22 -10.86
C TYR A 341 -13.52 1.07 -12.14
N TRP A 342 -14.82 1.25 -12.07
CA TRP A 342 -15.67 1.21 -13.25
C TRP A 342 -16.50 2.47 -13.42
N ARG A 343 -16.57 2.98 -14.67
CA ARG A 343 -17.38 4.16 -14.99
C ARG A 343 -17.84 4.12 -16.44
N LEU A 344 -19.12 4.46 -16.66
CA LEU A 344 -19.72 4.67 -17.96
C LEU A 344 -19.77 6.16 -18.35
N ALA A 345 -19.92 6.41 -19.63
CA ALA A 345 -20.12 7.76 -20.16
C ALA A 345 -21.44 8.40 -19.65
N SER A 346 -22.43 7.59 -19.28
CA SER A 346 -23.69 8.02 -18.66
C SER A 346 -23.55 8.58 -17.25
N GLY A 347 -22.37 8.45 -16.64
CA GLY A 347 -22.10 8.88 -15.27
C GLY A 347 -22.24 7.78 -14.22
N ALA A 348 -22.78 6.59 -14.57
CA ALA A 348 -22.81 5.46 -13.65
C ALA A 348 -21.36 5.03 -13.32
N GLU A 349 -21.06 4.82 -12.03
CA GLU A 349 -19.75 4.38 -11.58
C GLU A 349 -19.84 3.41 -10.40
N VAL A 350 -18.85 2.53 -10.28
CA VAL A 350 -18.60 1.67 -9.14
C VAL A 350 -17.20 2.00 -8.63
N ASP A 351 -17.08 2.21 -7.34
CA ASP A 351 -15.86 2.72 -6.71
C ASP A 351 -14.67 1.83 -6.98
N LEU A 352 -14.83 0.51 -6.80
CA LEU A 352 -13.77 -0.47 -7.01
C LEU A 352 -14.31 -1.73 -7.72
N VAL A 353 -13.43 -2.38 -8.45
CA VAL A 353 -13.67 -3.69 -9.08
C VAL A 353 -12.44 -4.55 -8.81
N ILE A 354 -12.64 -5.71 -8.18
CA ILE A 354 -11.60 -6.74 -8.06
C ILE A 354 -11.75 -7.69 -9.25
N GLU A 355 -10.70 -7.84 -10.07
CA GLU A 355 -10.64 -8.84 -11.13
C GLU A 355 -9.63 -9.92 -10.77
N GLN A 356 -10.09 -11.16 -10.60
CA GLN A 356 -9.23 -12.31 -10.29
C GLN A 356 -9.72 -13.56 -11.03
N ALA A 357 -8.84 -14.21 -11.78
CA ALA A 357 -9.10 -15.49 -12.47
C ALA A 357 -10.39 -15.48 -13.33
N GLY A 358 -10.73 -14.36 -13.97
CA GLY A 358 -11.92 -14.22 -14.82
C GLY A 358 -13.20 -13.85 -14.07
N THR A 359 -13.15 -13.73 -12.75
CA THR A 359 -14.24 -13.22 -11.92
C THR A 359 -14.03 -11.74 -11.63
N VAL A 360 -15.09 -10.95 -11.68
CA VAL A 360 -15.09 -9.52 -11.35
C VAL A 360 -16.09 -9.22 -10.24
N ILE A 361 -15.61 -8.61 -9.17
CA ILE A 361 -16.43 -8.27 -8.00
C ILE A 361 -16.51 -6.74 -7.88
N PRO A 362 -17.66 -6.13 -8.16
CA PRO A 362 -17.84 -4.70 -7.98
C PRO A 362 -18.06 -4.36 -6.49
N ILE A 363 -17.48 -3.27 -6.04
CA ILE A 363 -17.54 -2.80 -4.66
C ILE A 363 -17.91 -1.32 -4.67
N GLU A 364 -18.99 -1.00 -3.98
CA GLU A 364 -19.43 0.36 -3.68
C GLU A 364 -19.14 0.67 -2.22
N ILE A 365 -18.70 1.89 -1.91
CA ILE A 365 -18.29 2.30 -0.56
C ILE A 365 -19.16 3.48 -0.12
N LYS A 366 -19.86 3.33 0.99
CA LYS A 366 -20.76 4.38 1.52
C LYS A 366 -20.42 4.70 2.98
N ALA A 367 -20.19 5.98 3.25
CA ALA A 367 -20.00 6.49 4.61
C ALA A 367 -21.38 6.62 5.32
N THR A 368 -22.12 5.52 5.38
CA THR A 368 -23.44 5.45 6.03
C THR A 368 -23.52 4.25 6.98
N SER A 369 -24.17 4.42 8.13
CA SER A 369 -24.46 3.31 9.05
C SER A 369 -25.72 2.54 8.68
N ARG A 370 -26.51 3.04 7.72
CA ARG A 370 -27.78 2.44 7.31
C ARG A 370 -27.86 2.40 5.79
N PRO A 371 -27.23 1.42 5.14
CA PRO A 371 -27.29 1.25 3.69
C PRO A 371 -28.72 0.97 3.25
N ARG A 372 -29.09 1.42 2.06
CA ARG A 372 -30.42 1.27 1.47
C ARG A 372 -30.32 0.57 0.12
N VAL A 373 -31.41 -0.08 -0.30
CA VAL A 373 -31.50 -0.71 -1.63
C VAL A 373 -31.16 0.27 -2.76
N GLY A 374 -31.51 1.56 -2.60
CA GLY A 374 -31.17 2.62 -3.56
C GLY A 374 -29.65 2.79 -3.77
N ASP A 375 -28.83 2.52 -2.75
CA ASP A 375 -27.37 2.64 -2.81
C ASP A 375 -26.72 1.56 -3.69
N THR A 376 -27.51 0.55 -4.10
CA THR A 376 -27.04 -0.57 -4.94
C THR A 376 -27.26 -0.37 -6.44
N ALA A 377 -27.76 0.78 -6.88
CA ALA A 377 -28.18 0.99 -8.27
C ALA A 377 -27.07 0.72 -9.28
N HIS A 378 -25.85 1.24 -9.05
CA HIS A 378 -24.73 1.05 -9.96
C HIS A 378 -24.13 -0.36 -9.85
N LEU A 379 -24.16 -0.98 -8.67
CA LEU A 379 -23.79 -2.40 -8.51
C LEU A 379 -24.70 -3.30 -9.34
N ARG A 380 -26.02 -3.08 -9.30
CA ARG A 380 -26.99 -3.85 -10.11
C ARG A 380 -26.71 -3.70 -11.60
N LEU A 381 -26.51 -2.46 -12.05
CA LEU A 381 -26.15 -2.19 -13.44
C LEU A 381 -24.88 -2.95 -13.87
N PHE A 382 -23.85 -2.93 -13.04
CA PHE A 382 -22.62 -3.67 -13.29
C PHE A 382 -22.89 -5.19 -13.35
N LEU A 383 -23.63 -5.73 -12.39
CA LEU A 383 -23.93 -7.17 -12.33
C LEU A 383 -24.74 -7.64 -13.54
N ASP A 384 -25.63 -6.81 -14.05
CA ASP A 384 -26.45 -7.10 -15.24
C ASP A 384 -25.60 -7.04 -16.51
N ASP A 385 -24.69 -6.06 -16.64
CA ASP A 385 -23.80 -5.90 -17.79
C ASP A 385 -22.78 -7.05 -17.91
N TYR A 386 -22.27 -7.56 -16.79
CA TYR A 386 -21.21 -8.57 -16.77
C TYR A 386 -21.68 -9.99 -16.45
N GLY A 387 -22.91 -10.17 -16.04
CA GLY A 387 -23.60 -11.46 -15.90
C GLY A 387 -22.81 -12.48 -15.06
N LYS A 388 -22.49 -13.63 -15.68
CA LYS A 388 -21.80 -14.73 -14.97
C LYS A 388 -20.39 -14.40 -14.51
N ALA A 389 -19.71 -13.44 -15.14
CA ALA A 389 -18.38 -13.01 -14.72
C ALA A 389 -18.43 -12.22 -13.39
N ALA A 390 -19.59 -11.61 -13.07
CA ALA A 390 -19.86 -10.86 -11.85
C ALA A 390 -20.90 -11.59 -10.99
N PRO A 391 -20.51 -12.59 -10.18
CA PRO A 391 -21.46 -13.42 -9.43
C PRO A 391 -22.18 -12.65 -8.34
N HIS A 392 -21.54 -11.69 -7.71
CA HIS A 392 -22.11 -10.83 -6.67
C HIS A 392 -21.40 -9.47 -6.61
N GLY A 393 -22.00 -8.54 -5.87
CA GLY A 393 -21.42 -7.23 -5.56
C GLY A 393 -21.42 -6.95 -4.07
N LEU A 394 -20.54 -6.05 -3.64
CA LEU A 394 -20.36 -5.66 -2.25
C LEU A 394 -20.70 -4.18 -2.06
N LEU A 395 -21.56 -3.86 -1.10
CA LEU A 395 -21.79 -2.52 -0.60
C LEU A 395 -21.14 -2.39 0.77
N LEU A 396 -19.97 -1.76 0.83
CA LEU A 396 -19.27 -1.53 2.08
C LEU A 396 -19.86 -0.31 2.79
N HIS A 397 -20.10 -0.43 4.09
CA HIS A 397 -20.75 0.62 4.89
C HIS A 397 -20.19 0.73 6.32
N THR A 398 -20.49 1.82 7.01
CA THR A 398 -20.00 2.09 8.37
C THR A 398 -20.92 1.57 9.47
N GLY A 399 -22.00 0.89 9.11
CA GLY A 399 -22.91 0.24 10.05
C GLY A 399 -22.36 -1.07 10.60
N GLU A 400 -23.18 -1.73 11.43
CA GLU A 400 -22.74 -2.91 12.19
C GLU A 400 -23.25 -4.25 11.63
N ARG A 401 -24.22 -4.26 10.70
CA ARG A 401 -24.88 -5.50 10.26
C ARG A 401 -24.47 -5.89 8.85
N ALA A 402 -24.00 -7.14 8.70
CA ALA A 402 -23.81 -7.77 7.40
C ALA A 402 -25.11 -8.47 6.97
N GLU A 403 -25.62 -8.12 5.79
CA GLU A 403 -26.88 -8.69 5.28
C GLU A 403 -26.94 -8.67 3.75
N ARG A 404 -27.75 -9.54 3.17
CA ARG A 404 -28.11 -9.47 1.76
C ARG A 404 -29.11 -8.35 1.53
N ILE A 405 -28.66 -7.25 0.91
CA ILE A 405 -29.48 -6.04 0.72
C ILE A 405 -30.29 -6.04 -0.59
N ALA A 406 -29.81 -6.77 -1.60
CA ALA A 406 -30.50 -6.94 -2.89
C ALA A 406 -30.11 -8.27 -3.53
N ASP A 407 -30.71 -8.59 -4.70
CA ASP A 407 -30.30 -9.80 -5.42
C ASP A 407 -28.82 -9.72 -5.79
N ARG A 408 -28.04 -10.77 -5.45
CA ARG A 408 -26.58 -10.87 -5.64
C ARG A 408 -25.76 -9.73 -5.01
N ILE A 409 -26.32 -8.91 -4.07
CA ILE A 409 -25.61 -7.80 -3.44
C ILE A 409 -25.65 -7.92 -1.92
N TRP A 410 -24.48 -7.83 -1.32
CA TRP A 410 -24.26 -7.93 0.11
C TRP A 410 -23.83 -6.59 0.68
N ALA A 411 -24.53 -6.09 1.68
CA ALA A 411 -24.11 -4.97 2.52
C ALA A 411 -23.17 -5.52 3.60
N ILE A 412 -21.91 -5.11 3.58
CA ILE A 412 -20.85 -5.62 4.46
C ILE A 412 -20.29 -4.46 5.28
N PRO A 413 -20.29 -4.56 6.62
CA PRO A 413 -19.60 -3.58 7.46
C PRO A 413 -18.11 -3.49 7.12
N LEU A 414 -17.58 -2.28 7.12
CA LEU A 414 -16.15 -2.04 6.91
C LEU A 414 -15.26 -2.79 7.90
N SER A 415 -15.70 -2.91 9.16
CA SER A 415 -14.99 -3.70 10.19
C SER A 415 -14.85 -5.16 9.81
N VAL A 416 -15.86 -5.77 9.18
CA VAL A 416 -15.79 -7.14 8.63
C VAL A 416 -14.82 -7.18 7.46
N ALA A 417 -15.00 -6.27 6.49
CA ALA A 417 -14.16 -6.25 5.29
C ALA A 417 -12.68 -6.06 5.63
N LEU A 418 -12.36 -5.15 6.56
CA LEU A 418 -10.98 -4.86 7.00
C LEU A 418 -10.46 -5.82 8.08
N GLY A 419 -11.23 -6.84 8.49
CA GLY A 419 -10.79 -7.88 9.42
C GLY A 419 -10.55 -7.39 10.85
N VAL A 420 -11.28 -6.36 11.29
CA VAL A 420 -11.15 -5.75 12.64
C VAL A 420 -12.43 -5.88 13.45
N ASP A 421 -13.30 -6.77 13.07
CA ASP A 421 -14.48 -7.10 13.84
C ASP A 421 -14.06 -7.80 15.13
N GLN A 422 -14.28 -7.15 16.26
CA GLN A 422 -14.21 -7.78 17.57
C GLN A 422 -15.45 -8.67 17.75
N SER A 423 -15.51 -9.77 17.03
CA SER A 423 -16.40 -10.86 17.35
C SER A 423 -15.61 -11.87 18.17
N SER A 424 -15.93 -11.91 19.47
CA SER A 424 -15.60 -12.99 20.42
C SER A 424 -14.16 -12.98 20.97
N GLN A 425 -13.98 -12.29 22.06
CA GLN A 425 -13.40 -12.90 23.27
C GLN A 425 -14.39 -12.80 24.41
#